data_b34bae662c9fbf22eda832b4d449fcb5
#
_entry.id   b34bae662c9fbf22eda832b4d449fcb5
#
_cell.length_a   1.000
_cell.length_b   1.000
_cell.length_c   1.000
_cell.angle_alpha   90.00
_cell.angle_beta   90.00
_cell.angle_gamma   90.00
#
_symmetry.space_group_name_H-M   'P 1'
#
loop_
_entity.id
_entity.type
_entity.pdbx_description
1 polymer ?
#
loop_
_entity_poly.entity_id
_entity_poly.type
_entity_poly.pdbx_seq_one_letter_code
_entity_poly.pdbx_strand_id
1 'polypeptide(L)'
;MAELITINPYNPDPRLLSTAARKIRAGGIAVIPTDTTYAIVCSANTRDSVKRLQSLKGVTSEGNKKPMSVLFSDIASVTEYTMGLSNQVYRAMRRTLPGPYTFILNASSRISSRALKKRKTIGVRIPDNSVTLAILSDIGGPLLSTSVAHTDEDHPLDDPIDICRRLDNGVDLVVDVGPIYPEDSTVVDFTDNVAVVVREGKGSIDLL
;
A
#
# COMPACT_ATOMS: atom_id res chain seq x y z
N MET A 1 -5.46 -14.97 -16.43
CA MET A 1 -5.20 -13.61 -16.97
C MET A 1 -5.69 -12.58 -15.99
N ALA A 2 -4.83 -11.63 -15.63
CA ALA A 2 -5.21 -10.49 -14.82
C ALA A 2 -6.22 -9.63 -15.59
N GLU A 3 -7.27 -9.18 -14.92
CA GLU A 3 -8.21 -8.22 -15.51
C GLU A 3 -7.64 -6.80 -15.40
N LEU A 4 -7.66 -6.05 -16.50
CA LEU A 4 -7.29 -4.64 -16.51
C LEU A 4 -8.57 -3.79 -16.46
N ILE A 5 -8.69 -2.91 -15.46
CA ILE A 5 -9.82 -1.97 -15.32
C ILE A 5 -9.26 -0.56 -15.38
N THR A 6 -9.57 0.17 -16.45
CA THR A 6 -9.17 1.58 -16.61
C THR A 6 -10.16 2.50 -15.90
N ILE A 7 -9.67 3.32 -14.98
CA ILE A 7 -10.44 4.27 -14.19
C ILE A 7 -9.90 5.69 -14.41
N ASN A 8 -10.79 6.62 -14.79
CA ASN A 8 -10.43 8.03 -14.87
C ASN A 8 -10.15 8.59 -13.45
N PRO A 9 -8.90 9.00 -13.12
CA PRO A 9 -8.57 9.45 -11.76
C PRO A 9 -9.25 10.77 -11.36
N TYR A 10 -9.69 11.57 -12.34
CA TYR A 10 -10.35 12.86 -12.08
C TYR A 10 -11.86 12.72 -11.91
N ASN A 11 -12.44 11.64 -12.42
CA ASN A 11 -13.88 11.33 -12.28
C ASN A 11 -14.05 9.80 -12.23
N PRO A 12 -13.68 9.15 -11.10
CA PRO A 12 -13.74 7.70 -10.97
C PRO A 12 -15.18 7.17 -11.04
N ASP A 13 -15.43 6.19 -11.93
CA ASP A 13 -16.73 5.52 -11.99
C ASP A 13 -16.95 4.66 -10.74
N PRO A 14 -17.99 4.92 -9.92
CA PRO A 14 -18.26 4.17 -8.69
C PRO A 14 -18.46 2.67 -8.93
N ARG A 15 -18.95 2.27 -10.11
CA ARG A 15 -19.17 0.86 -10.45
C ARG A 15 -17.85 0.12 -10.63
N LEU A 16 -16.86 0.76 -11.26
CA LEU A 16 -15.52 0.20 -11.45
C LEU A 16 -14.77 0.11 -10.12
N LEU A 17 -14.88 1.15 -9.28
CA LEU A 17 -14.32 1.16 -7.92
C LEU A 17 -14.88 0.01 -7.09
N SER A 18 -16.21 -0.16 -7.07
CA SER A 18 -16.88 -1.23 -6.34
C SER A 18 -16.54 -2.61 -6.89
N THR A 19 -16.31 -2.74 -8.20
CA THR A 19 -15.84 -3.99 -8.80
C THR A 19 -14.45 -4.35 -8.32
N ALA A 20 -13.51 -3.39 -8.28
CA ALA A 20 -12.17 -3.58 -7.75
C ALA A 20 -12.21 -3.97 -6.26
N ALA A 21 -12.95 -3.21 -5.45
CA ALA A 21 -13.12 -3.49 -4.02
C ALA A 21 -13.69 -4.88 -3.74
N ARG A 22 -14.71 -5.29 -4.50
CA ARG A 22 -15.33 -6.63 -4.38
C ARG A 22 -14.35 -7.75 -4.69
N LYS A 23 -13.52 -7.62 -5.74
CA LYS A 23 -12.50 -8.62 -6.09
C LYS A 23 -11.46 -8.76 -4.99
N ILE A 24 -10.96 -7.65 -4.47
CA ILE A 24 -9.98 -7.66 -3.36
C ILE A 24 -10.60 -8.27 -2.10
N ARG A 25 -11.84 -7.91 -1.77
CA ARG A 25 -12.58 -8.45 -0.61
C ARG A 25 -12.81 -9.96 -0.73
N ALA A 26 -13.03 -10.46 -1.95
CA ALA A 26 -13.17 -11.89 -2.24
C ALA A 26 -11.83 -12.67 -2.15
N GLY A 27 -10.74 -12.01 -1.81
CA GLY A 27 -9.42 -12.63 -1.65
C GLY A 27 -8.50 -12.49 -2.87
N GLY A 28 -8.89 -11.68 -3.84
CA GLY A 28 -8.04 -11.37 -4.99
C GLY A 28 -6.82 -10.54 -4.61
N ILE A 29 -5.79 -10.67 -5.45
CA ILE A 29 -4.61 -9.80 -5.43
C ILE A 29 -4.77 -8.78 -6.55
N ALA A 30 -4.62 -7.51 -6.21
CA ALA A 30 -4.75 -6.43 -7.17
C ALA A 30 -3.50 -5.56 -7.22
N VAL A 31 -3.30 -4.91 -8.36
CA VAL A 31 -2.41 -3.77 -8.51
C VAL A 31 -3.27 -2.52 -8.50
N ILE A 32 -2.94 -1.57 -7.62
CA ILE A 32 -3.65 -0.30 -7.49
C ILE A 32 -2.68 0.88 -7.55
N PRO A 33 -3.13 2.05 -8.04
CA PRO A 33 -2.29 3.25 -8.09
C PRO A 33 -2.04 3.79 -6.69
N THR A 34 -0.90 4.47 -6.47
CA THR A 34 -0.67 5.31 -5.28
C THR A 34 -0.06 6.65 -5.68
N ASP A 35 0.20 7.49 -4.71
CA ASP A 35 0.88 8.77 -4.87
C ASP A 35 2.40 8.65 -5.12
N THR A 36 2.93 7.43 -5.05
CA THR A 36 4.37 7.14 -5.20
C THR A 36 4.68 6.17 -6.33
N THR A 37 3.91 5.09 -6.47
CA THR A 37 4.05 4.06 -7.50
C THR A 37 2.82 3.17 -7.48
N TYR A 38 2.70 2.27 -8.43
CA TYR A 38 1.73 1.18 -8.33
C TYR A 38 2.08 0.22 -7.20
N ALA A 39 1.07 -0.25 -6.48
CA ALA A 39 1.22 -1.19 -5.37
C ALA A 39 0.46 -2.49 -5.62
N ILE A 40 1.09 -3.63 -5.36
CA ILE A 40 0.42 -4.92 -5.31
C ILE A 40 -0.19 -5.07 -3.93
N VAL A 41 -1.49 -5.35 -3.87
CA VAL A 41 -2.26 -5.37 -2.63
C VAL A 41 -3.13 -6.61 -2.48
N CYS A 42 -3.43 -6.95 -1.24
CA CYS A 42 -4.49 -7.88 -0.88
C CYS A 42 -5.12 -7.50 0.45
N SER A 43 -6.31 -8.05 0.76
CA SER A 43 -6.89 -7.90 2.10
C SER A 43 -5.94 -8.44 3.17
N ALA A 44 -5.60 -7.62 4.16
CA ALA A 44 -4.74 -8.03 5.28
C ALA A 44 -5.38 -9.11 6.17
N ASN A 45 -6.70 -9.29 6.08
CA ASN A 45 -7.49 -10.23 6.85
C ASN A 45 -7.65 -11.61 6.17
N THR A 46 -7.31 -11.73 4.87
CA THR A 46 -7.47 -12.97 4.11
C THR A 46 -6.16 -13.76 4.07
N ARG A 47 -6.12 -14.89 4.80
CA ARG A 47 -4.92 -15.70 5.01
C ARG A 47 -4.21 -16.12 3.72
N ASP A 48 -4.97 -16.60 2.74
CA ASP A 48 -4.40 -17.18 1.53
C ASP A 48 -3.94 -16.08 0.57
N SER A 49 -4.63 -14.93 0.52
CA SER A 49 -4.19 -13.76 -0.21
C SER A 49 -2.87 -13.21 0.33
N VAL A 50 -2.72 -13.15 1.66
CA VAL A 50 -1.47 -12.75 2.33
C VAL A 50 -0.31 -13.67 1.93
N LYS A 51 -0.52 -14.99 1.88
CA LYS A 51 0.52 -15.94 1.44
C LYS A 51 0.88 -15.75 -0.03
N ARG A 52 -0.13 -15.60 -0.91
CA ARG A 52 0.07 -15.35 -2.35
C ARG A 52 0.89 -14.06 -2.55
N LEU A 53 0.52 -12.96 -1.89
CA LEU A 53 1.25 -11.69 -1.98
C LEU A 53 2.70 -11.82 -1.47
N GLN A 54 2.92 -12.59 -0.41
CA GLN A 54 4.27 -12.84 0.11
C GLN A 54 5.14 -13.63 -0.87
N SER A 55 4.54 -14.58 -1.59
CA SER A 55 5.22 -15.36 -2.64
C SER A 55 5.56 -14.47 -3.84
N LEU A 56 4.63 -13.64 -4.30
CA LEU A 56 4.86 -12.68 -5.38
C LEU A 56 5.99 -11.72 -5.06
N LYS A 57 6.05 -11.21 -3.83
CA LYS A 57 7.15 -10.34 -3.41
C LYS A 57 8.51 -11.04 -3.50
N GLY A 58 8.59 -12.32 -3.21
CA GLY A 58 9.82 -13.11 -3.35
C GLY A 58 10.29 -13.24 -4.79
N VAL A 59 9.36 -13.20 -5.75
CA VAL A 59 9.63 -13.31 -7.18
C VAL A 59 9.96 -11.95 -7.81
N THR A 60 9.25 -10.90 -7.37
CA THR A 60 9.36 -9.54 -7.97
C THR A 60 10.49 -8.69 -7.39
N SER A 61 11.08 -9.10 -6.26
CA SER A 61 12.19 -8.38 -5.64
C SER A 61 13.31 -9.35 -5.32
N GLU A 62 14.35 -9.39 -6.15
CA GLU A 62 15.55 -10.18 -5.89
C GLU A 62 16.11 -9.87 -4.49
N GLY A 63 15.89 -10.83 -3.57
CA GLY A 63 16.42 -10.77 -2.21
C GLY A 63 15.97 -9.60 -1.34
N ASN A 64 15.02 -8.78 -1.77
CA ASN A 64 14.66 -7.55 -1.07
C ASN A 64 13.85 -7.84 0.20
N LYS A 65 14.54 -7.74 1.34
CA LYS A 65 13.99 -7.92 2.69
C LYS A 65 13.10 -6.75 3.17
N LYS A 66 12.77 -5.78 2.28
CA LYS A 66 11.92 -4.63 2.67
C LYS A 66 10.60 -5.16 3.25
N PRO A 67 10.16 -4.71 4.42
CA PRO A 67 8.88 -5.10 4.97
C PRO A 67 7.74 -4.62 4.06
N MET A 68 6.62 -5.34 4.06
CA MET A 68 5.39 -4.87 3.44
C MET A 68 4.79 -3.79 4.32
N SER A 69 4.11 -2.82 3.69
CA SER A 69 3.31 -1.81 4.37
C SER A 69 1.83 -2.20 4.37
N VAL A 70 1.05 -1.48 5.14
CA VAL A 70 -0.41 -1.63 5.18
C VAL A 70 -1.03 -0.29 4.82
N LEU A 71 -1.94 -0.33 3.84
CA LEU A 71 -2.69 0.82 3.40
C LEU A 71 -3.99 0.95 4.19
N PHE A 72 -4.32 2.18 4.57
CA PHE A 72 -5.53 2.56 5.28
C PHE A 72 -6.26 3.68 4.54
N SER A 73 -7.57 3.78 4.75
CA SER A 73 -8.40 4.86 4.20
C SER A 73 -8.22 6.19 4.94
N ASP A 74 -7.92 6.14 6.24
CA ASP A 74 -7.87 7.28 7.13
C ASP A 74 -7.08 7.01 8.42
N ILE A 75 -6.80 8.08 9.18
CA ILE A 75 -6.04 7.99 10.43
C ILE A 75 -6.83 7.27 11.54
N ALA A 76 -8.17 7.37 11.55
CA ALA A 76 -8.99 6.70 12.55
C ALA A 76 -8.82 5.16 12.41
N SER A 77 -8.85 4.65 11.19
CA SER A 77 -8.57 3.24 10.91
C SER A 77 -7.17 2.82 11.36
N VAL A 78 -6.15 3.68 11.18
CA VAL A 78 -4.78 3.38 11.65
C VAL A 78 -4.75 3.15 13.17
N THR A 79 -5.48 3.97 13.94
CA THR A 79 -5.45 3.87 15.41
C THR A 79 -5.99 2.54 15.94
N GLU A 80 -6.85 1.87 15.18
CA GLU A 80 -7.36 0.55 15.56
C GLU A 80 -6.31 -0.57 15.43
N TYR A 81 -5.35 -0.39 14.53
CA TYR A 81 -4.33 -1.40 14.20
C TYR A 81 -2.96 -1.10 14.79
N THR A 82 -2.83 -0.01 15.53
CA THR A 82 -1.57 0.42 16.17
C THR A 82 -1.74 0.58 17.68
N MET A 83 -0.63 0.63 18.39
CA MET A 83 -0.59 0.84 19.85
C MET A 83 0.33 1.98 20.21
N GLY A 84 0.03 2.66 21.34
CA GLY A 84 0.95 3.62 21.95
C GLY A 84 1.18 4.89 21.15
N LEU A 85 0.22 5.31 20.31
CA LEU A 85 0.32 6.56 19.56
C LEU A 85 0.29 7.77 20.51
N SER A 86 1.41 8.50 20.59
CA SER A 86 1.45 9.76 21.28
C SER A 86 0.77 10.88 20.49
N ASN A 87 0.43 11.97 21.18
CA ASN A 87 -0.10 13.16 20.51
C ASN A 87 0.87 13.72 19.45
N GLN A 88 2.17 13.56 19.65
CA GLN A 88 3.18 13.99 18.68
C GLN A 88 3.09 13.18 17.37
N VAL A 89 3.05 11.85 17.46
CA VAL A 89 2.86 10.96 16.32
C VAL A 89 1.57 11.26 15.58
N TYR A 90 0.47 11.42 16.32
CA TYR A 90 -0.83 11.76 15.73
C TYR A 90 -0.81 13.10 14.97
N ARG A 91 -0.15 14.12 15.52
CA ARG A 91 0.01 15.42 14.83
C ARG A 91 0.86 15.31 13.59
N ALA A 92 1.96 14.55 13.61
CA ALA A 92 2.79 14.28 12.44
C ALA A 92 1.96 13.61 11.34
N MET A 93 1.22 12.55 11.67
CA MET A 93 0.31 11.89 10.73
C MET A 93 -0.71 12.87 10.13
N ARG A 94 -1.32 13.71 10.93
CA ARG A 94 -2.33 14.67 10.44
C ARG A 94 -1.77 15.74 9.50
N ARG A 95 -0.48 16.07 9.61
CA ARG A 95 0.17 17.04 8.72
C ARG A 95 0.60 16.42 7.39
N THR A 96 0.85 15.12 7.37
CA THR A 96 1.54 14.45 6.26
C THR A 96 0.69 13.39 5.54
N LEU A 97 -0.43 12.97 6.13
CA LEU A 97 -1.32 11.95 5.55
C LEU A 97 -2.73 12.51 5.30
N PRO A 98 -3.34 12.17 4.14
CA PRO A 98 -2.82 11.34 3.05
C PRO A 98 -1.59 11.94 2.39
N GLY A 99 -0.62 11.09 2.00
CA GLY A 99 0.59 11.56 1.36
C GLY A 99 1.71 10.52 1.27
N PRO A 100 2.84 10.89 0.66
CA PRO A 100 3.90 9.96 0.28
C PRO A 100 4.81 9.54 1.45
N TYR A 101 4.20 9.18 2.57
CA TYR A 101 4.90 8.76 3.78
C TYR A 101 4.55 7.33 4.17
N THR A 102 5.52 6.68 4.82
CA THR A 102 5.35 5.39 5.51
C THR A 102 5.78 5.56 6.95
N PHE A 103 4.84 5.43 7.88
CA PHE A 103 5.10 5.48 9.32
C PHE A 103 5.30 4.07 9.86
N ILE A 104 6.45 3.79 10.50
CA ILE A 104 6.68 2.55 11.22
C ILE A 104 6.16 2.75 12.65
N LEU A 105 5.13 1.97 13.02
CA LEU A 105 4.41 2.08 14.29
C LEU A 105 4.33 0.73 15.00
N ASN A 106 4.11 0.72 16.29
CA ASN A 106 3.85 -0.49 17.05
C ASN A 106 2.48 -1.07 16.67
N ALA A 107 2.45 -2.34 16.27
CA ALA A 107 1.26 -3.03 15.80
C ALA A 107 0.38 -3.48 16.95
N SER A 108 -0.95 -3.32 16.84
CA SER A 108 -1.91 -3.95 17.74
C SER A 108 -2.16 -5.42 17.36
N SER A 109 -2.86 -6.15 18.23
CA SER A 109 -3.24 -7.55 17.97
C SER A 109 -4.29 -7.71 16.86
N ARG A 110 -4.91 -6.62 16.40
CA ARG A 110 -5.91 -6.66 15.32
C ARG A 110 -5.32 -7.05 13.97
N ILE A 111 -4.04 -6.74 13.72
CA ILE A 111 -3.40 -7.16 12.49
C ILE A 111 -2.86 -8.59 12.64
N SER A 112 -3.09 -9.40 11.64
CA SER A 112 -2.69 -10.80 11.67
C SER A 112 -1.17 -10.96 11.80
N SER A 113 -0.71 -11.80 12.72
CA SER A 113 0.71 -12.12 12.91
C SER A 113 1.38 -12.65 11.63
N ARG A 114 0.59 -13.18 10.69
CA ARG A 114 1.06 -13.64 9.39
C ARG A 114 1.34 -12.49 8.44
N ALA A 115 0.47 -11.48 8.38
CA ALA A 115 0.70 -10.26 7.60
C ALA A 115 2.02 -9.59 8.05
N LEU A 116 2.28 -9.61 9.34
CA LEU A 116 3.48 -9.03 9.95
C LEU A 116 4.72 -9.94 9.91
N LYS A 117 4.62 -11.21 9.49
CA LYS A 117 5.73 -12.18 9.60
C LYS A 117 6.35 -12.21 11.01
N LYS A 118 5.52 -12.22 12.06
CA LYS A 118 5.90 -12.17 13.49
C LYS A 118 6.57 -10.85 13.95
N ARG A 119 6.54 -9.79 13.15
CA ARG A 119 7.03 -8.46 13.57
C ARG A 119 6.07 -7.83 14.56
N LYS A 120 6.61 -7.00 15.45
CA LYS A 120 5.82 -6.20 16.41
C LYS A 120 5.44 -4.82 15.83
N THR A 121 5.99 -4.48 14.67
CA THR A 121 5.81 -3.17 14.02
C THR A 121 5.14 -3.31 12.67
N ILE A 122 4.48 -2.26 12.23
CA ILE A 122 3.75 -2.14 10.98
C ILE A 122 4.17 -0.86 10.25
N GLY A 123 4.41 -0.96 8.96
CA GLY A 123 4.52 0.21 8.09
C GLY A 123 3.13 0.67 7.67
N VAL A 124 2.73 1.87 8.05
CA VAL A 124 1.41 2.46 7.79
C VAL A 124 1.51 3.46 6.66
N ARG A 125 0.57 3.40 5.70
CA ARG A 125 0.39 4.39 4.65
C ARG A 125 -1.08 4.76 4.49
N ILE A 126 -1.33 6.04 4.18
CA ILE A 126 -2.59 6.54 3.64
C ILE A 126 -2.20 7.28 2.36
N PRO A 127 -2.30 6.64 1.18
CA PRO A 127 -1.84 7.25 -0.07
C PRO A 127 -2.73 8.41 -0.49
N ASP A 128 -2.13 9.50 -0.98
CA ASP A 128 -2.89 10.60 -1.59
C ASP A 128 -3.26 10.25 -3.04
N ASN A 129 -4.21 9.34 -3.17
CA ASN A 129 -4.75 8.88 -4.44
C ASN A 129 -6.25 8.60 -4.30
N SER A 130 -7.08 9.37 -4.98
CA SER A 130 -8.54 9.32 -4.86
C SER A 130 -9.13 7.94 -5.20
N VAL A 131 -8.60 7.27 -6.23
CA VAL A 131 -9.06 5.92 -6.65
C VAL A 131 -8.78 4.91 -5.56
N THR A 132 -7.56 4.91 -5.02
CA THR A 132 -7.17 3.99 -3.94
C THR A 132 -7.89 4.26 -2.64
N LEU A 133 -8.07 5.53 -2.25
CA LEU A 133 -8.83 5.88 -1.05
C LEU A 133 -10.30 5.44 -1.17
N ALA A 134 -10.92 5.59 -2.35
CA ALA A 134 -12.28 5.12 -2.60
C ALA A 134 -12.39 3.58 -2.52
N ILE A 135 -11.42 2.85 -3.08
CA ILE A 135 -11.36 1.37 -2.98
C ILE A 135 -11.20 0.94 -1.50
N LEU A 136 -10.29 1.57 -0.75
CA LEU A 136 -10.08 1.29 0.67
C LEU A 136 -11.33 1.55 1.52
N SER A 137 -12.03 2.66 1.25
CA SER A 137 -13.28 3.01 1.91
C SER A 137 -14.39 1.98 1.63
N ASP A 138 -14.54 1.53 0.38
CA ASP A 138 -15.53 0.49 0.03
C ASP A 138 -15.17 -0.86 0.69
N ILE A 139 -13.90 -1.24 0.73
CA ILE A 139 -13.46 -2.48 1.39
C ILE A 139 -13.76 -2.46 2.89
N GLY A 140 -13.62 -1.31 3.54
CA GLY A 140 -13.83 -1.13 4.98
C GLY A 140 -12.78 -1.83 5.85
N GLY A 141 -11.55 -2.01 5.34
CA GLY A 141 -10.47 -2.67 6.05
C GLY A 141 -9.09 -2.44 5.42
N PRO A 142 -8.01 -2.77 6.14
CA PRO A 142 -6.66 -2.53 5.68
C PRO A 142 -6.23 -3.48 4.55
N LEU A 143 -5.39 -2.96 3.66
CA LEU A 143 -4.74 -3.74 2.60
C LEU A 143 -3.26 -3.91 2.89
N LEU A 144 -2.79 -5.15 2.90
CA LEU A 144 -1.36 -5.45 2.87
C LEU A 144 -0.82 -5.08 1.51
N SER A 145 0.32 -4.39 1.45
CA SER A 145 0.86 -3.86 0.20
C SER A 145 2.37 -4.06 0.06
N THR A 146 2.80 -4.16 -1.18
CA THR A 146 4.20 -4.04 -1.61
C THR A 146 4.26 -3.26 -2.91
N SER A 147 5.33 -2.47 -3.11
CA SER A 147 5.53 -1.78 -4.39
C SER A 147 5.63 -2.77 -5.54
N VAL A 148 5.15 -2.41 -6.72
CA VAL A 148 5.55 -3.08 -7.96
C VAL A 148 7.04 -2.87 -8.11
N ALA A 149 7.81 -3.97 -8.22
CA ALA A 149 9.26 -3.88 -8.25
C ALA A 149 9.74 -3.24 -9.54
N HIS A 150 10.80 -2.42 -9.45
CA HIS A 150 11.60 -2.07 -10.61
C HIS A 150 12.26 -3.35 -11.15
N THR A 151 12.20 -3.55 -12.43
CA THR A 151 12.68 -4.78 -13.05
C THR A 151 14.06 -4.65 -13.62
N ASP A 152 14.43 -3.46 -14.04
CA ASP A 152 15.75 -3.06 -14.48
C ASP A 152 15.94 -1.60 -14.17
N GLU A 153 17.17 -1.14 -13.90
CA GLU A 153 17.50 0.24 -13.58
C GLU A 153 17.07 1.23 -14.67
N ASP A 154 17.00 0.76 -15.93
CA ASP A 154 16.70 1.59 -17.10
C ASP A 154 15.20 1.67 -17.45
N HIS A 155 14.34 0.78 -16.94
CA HIS A 155 12.91 0.75 -17.29
C HIS A 155 12.04 0.49 -16.07
N PRO A 156 11.63 1.53 -15.34
CA PRO A 156 10.70 1.39 -14.23
C PRO A 156 9.35 0.85 -14.73
N LEU A 157 8.72 -0.02 -13.95
CA LEU A 157 7.34 -0.46 -14.19
C LEU A 157 6.36 0.63 -13.73
N ASP A 158 6.13 1.58 -14.59
CA ASP A 158 5.27 2.74 -14.38
C ASP A 158 3.95 2.68 -15.18
N ASP A 159 3.94 1.93 -16.30
CA ASP A 159 2.76 1.73 -17.15
C ASP A 159 1.92 0.53 -16.67
N PRO A 160 0.62 0.72 -16.37
CA PRO A 160 -0.25 -0.35 -15.89
C PRO A 160 -0.48 -1.48 -16.90
N ILE A 161 -0.33 -1.22 -18.21
CA ILE A 161 -0.44 -2.24 -19.25
C ILE A 161 0.76 -3.19 -19.18
N ASP A 162 1.97 -2.67 -19.01
CA ASP A 162 3.18 -3.46 -18.86
C ASP A 162 3.21 -4.20 -17.52
N ILE A 163 2.74 -3.55 -16.45
CA ILE A 163 2.53 -4.19 -15.14
C ILE A 163 1.57 -5.38 -15.29
N CYS A 164 0.44 -5.20 -16.00
CA CYS A 164 -0.55 -6.25 -16.22
C CYS A 164 0.05 -7.44 -16.98
N ARG A 165 0.78 -7.19 -18.06
CA ARG A 165 1.44 -8.24 -18.84
C ARG A 165 2.45 -9.03 -18.01
N ARG A 166 3.24 -8.33 -17.20
CA ARG A 166 4.33 -8.93 -16.42
C ARG A 166 3.83 -9.73 -15.23
N LEU A 167 2.74 -9.29 -14.59
CA LEU A 167 2.17 -9.92 -13.39
C LEU A 167 0.97 -10.81 -13.69
N ASP A 168 0.66 -11.10 -14.95
CA ASP A 168 -0.55 -11.78 -15.44
C ASP A 168 -0.92 -13.06 -14.66
N ASN A 169 0.08 -13.87 -14.28
CA ASN A 169 -0.15 -15.12 -13.54
C ASN A 169 -0.09 -14.92 -12.00
N GLY A 170 0.21 -13.74 -11.52
CA GLY A 170 0.40 -13.45 -10.09
C GLY A 170 -0.74 -12.66 -9.46
N VAL A 171 -1.39 -11.79 -10.24
CA VAL A 171 -2.45 -10.89 -9.78
C VAL A 171 -3.77 -11.18 -10.49
N ASP A 172 -4.87 -10.81 -9.86
CA ASP A 172 -6.21 -11.05 -10.38
C ASP A 172 -6.79 -9.79 -11.06
N LEU A 173 -6.23 -8.61 -10.73
CA LEU A 173 -6.73 -7.32 -11.19
C LEU A 173 -5.59 -6.30 -11.26
N VAL A 174 -5.63 -5.44 -12.29
CA VAL A 174 -4.84 -4.20 -12.37
C VAL A 174 -5.81 -3.03 -12.56
N VAL A 175 -5.73 -2.05 -11.66
CA VAL A 175 -6.47 -0.78 -11.76
C VAL A 175 -5.57 0.22 -12.46
N ASP A 176 -5.94 0.56 -13.68
CA ASP A 176 -5.21 1.46 -14.56
C ASP A 176 -5.74 2.90 -14.42
N VAL A 177 -4.87 3.83 -14.07
CA VAL A 177 -5.13 5.29 -14.08
C VAL A 177 -4.14 6.04 -14.98
N GLY A 178 -3.42 5.31 -15.83
CA GLY A 178 -2.28 5.81 -16.62
C GLY A 178 -0.94 5.61 -15.92
N PRO A 179 0.15 5.98 -16.57
CA PRO A 179 1.49 5.83 -16.03
C PRO A 179 1.71 6.62 -14.73
N ILE A 180 2.40 6.00 -13.77
CA ILE A 180 2.83 6.65 -12.52
C ILE A 180 4.34 6.47 -12.41
N TYR A 181 5.10 7.56 -12.60
CA TYR A 181 6.55 7.52 -12.45
C TYR A 181 6.92 7.16 -11.00
N PRO A 182 7.66 6.07 -10.78
CA PRO A 182 7.89 5.57 -9.43
C PRO A 182 8.87 6.44 -8.65
N GLU A 183 8.44 6.81 -7.47
CA GLU A 183 9.24 7.50 -6.48
C GLU A 183 9.00 6.85 -5.11
N ASP A 184 10.05 6.66 -4.32
CA ASP A 184 9.91 6.02 -3.02
C ASP A 184 9.22 6.94 -2.00
N SER A 185 8.42 6.38 -1.09
CA SER A 185 7.88 7.12 0.05
C SER A 185 8.96 7.46 1.07
N THR A 186 8.83 8.59 1.75
CA THR A 186 9.62 8.89 2.95
C THR A 186 9.20 7.95 4.08
N VAL A 187 10.19 7.29 4.71
CA VAL A 187 9.94 6.32 5.79
C VAL A 187 10.40 6.89 7.11
N VAL A 188 9.49 6.95 8.08
CA VAL A 188 9.75 7.50 9.41
C VAL A 188 9.39 6.46 10.47
N ASP A 189 10.33 6.16 11.36
CA ASP A 189 10.11 5.28 12.51
C ASP A 189 9.64 6.11 13.71
N PHE A 190 8.51 5.71 14.27
CA PHE A 190 7.91 6.30 15.46
C PHE A 190 7.67 5.25 16.57
N THR A 191 8.36 4.12 16.53
CA THR A 191 8.17 3.04 17.53
C THR A 191 8.42 3.52 18.96
N ASP A 192 9.35 4.46 19.14
CA ASP A 192 9.66 5.12 20.41
C ASP A 192 9.00 6.50 20.58
N ASN A 193 7.96 6.80 19.76
CA ASN A 193 7.26 8.08 19.74
C ASN A 193 8.12 9.31 19.38
N VAL A 194 9.34 9.10 18.91
CA VAL A 194 10.25 10.12 18.37
C VAL A 194 10.45 9.85 16.90
N ALA A 195 10.42 10.90 16.07
CA ALA A 195 10.61 10.77 14.63
C ALA A 195 12.06 10.40 14.32
N VAL A 196 12.27 9.24 13.67
CA VAL A 196 13.56 8.83 13.10
C VAL A 196 13.36 8.60 11.61
N VAL A 197 13.97 9.44 10.77
CA VAL A 197 13.91 9.27 9.31
C VAL A 197 14.77 8.08 8.92
N VAL A 198 14.13 7.00 8.45
CA VAL A 198 14.79 5.77 8.00
C VAL A 198 15.19 5.88 6.53
N ARG A 199 14.38 6.57 5.75
CA ARG A 199 14.62 6.84 4.33
C ARG A 199 13.92 8.13 3.95
N GLU A 200 14.63 9.03 3.30
CA GLU A 200 14.06 10.17 2.60
C GLU A 200 13.55 9.73 1.22
N GLY A 201 12.41 10.24 0.81
CA GLY A 201 11.76 9.99 -0.46
C GLY A 201 10.91 11.19 -0.87
N LYS A 202 9.80 10.96 -1.55
CA LYS A 202 8.91 12.02 -2.08
C LYS A 202 8.35 12.97 -1.02
N GLY A 203 8.12 12.49 0.21
CA GLY A 203 7.60 13.32 1.30
C GLY A 203 8.69 14.19 1.93
N SER A 204 8.47 15.51 2.06
CA SER A 204 9.42 16.40 2.73
C SER A 204 9.59 16.08 4.21
N ILE A 205 10.83 16.01 4.69
CA ILE A 205 11.15 15.80 6.09
C ILE A 205 10.81 17.01 6.97
N ASP A 206 10.67 18.19 6.39
CA ASP A 206 10.34 19.43 7.12
C ASP A 206 8.92 19.43 7.69
N LEU A 207 8.07 18.49 7.26
CA LEU A 207 6.68 18.34 7.71
C LEU A 207 6.53 17.39 8.91
N LEU A 208 7.59 16.77 9.39
CA LEU A 208 7.55 15.75 10.45
C LEU A 208 7.51 16.31 11.87
#